data_2d7eac9fcefe123a4def922704154723
#
_entry.id   2d7eac9fcefe123a4def922704154723
#
_cell.length_a   1.000
_cell.length_b   1.000
_cell.length_c   1.000
_cell.angle_alpha   90.00
_cell.angle_beta   90.00
_cell.angle_gamma   90.00
#
_symmetry.space_group_name_H-M   'P 1'
#
loop_
_entity.id
_entity.type
_entity.pdbx_description
1 polymer ?
#
loop_
_entity_poly.entity_id
_entity_poly.type
_entity_poly.pdbx_seq_one_letter_code
_entity_poly.pdbx_strand_id
1 'polypeptide(L)'
;MTIVAKNVPSVSVTYTQNGSSTRPNELGMRPMQEKAYEKRGEQYLLIKSPPASGKSRALMFIALDKLHNQGLRKAIIAVPEKSIGSSFADEPLSKFGFWADWGVTPKWNLCNAPGEDGGKVSSVQAFLDSDDRVLVCTHATFRFAVDRFGVEAFDDCLIAVDEFHHVSANPDSKLGTHLAAFIARDKAHVVAMTGSYFRGDAEAVLMPEDEAKFETVTYTYYEQLNGYRYLKKLDIGYYFYSGSYADDILKVLDPNEKTIVHIPSVNSRESTKDKI
;
A
#
# COMPACT_ATOMS: atom_id res chain seq x y z
N MET A 1 40.88 -7.31 25.75
CA MET A 1 40.99 -7.34 24.29
C MET A 1 39.69 -6.77 23.74
N THR A 2 39.70 -5.50 23.37
CA THR A 2 38.50 -4.85 22.81
C THR A 2 38.44 -5.27 21.34
N ILE A 3 37.49 -6.15 21.02
CA ILE A 3 37.22 -6.48 19.61
C ILE A 3 36.47 -5.27 19.04
N VAL A 4 37.22 -4.40 18.35
CA VAL A 4 36.58 -3.40 17.47
C VAL A 4 35.94 -4.22 16.33
N ALA A 5 34.64 -4.41 16.41
CA ALA A 5 33.89 -5.01 15.32
C ALA A 5 34.07 -4.09 14.09
N LYS A 6 34.95 -4.46 13.15
CA LYS A 6 34.99 -3.84 11.85
C LYS A 6 33.59 -4.06 11.24
N ASN A 7 32.94 -2.97 10.88
CA ASN A 7 31.66 -2.98 10.19
C ASN A 7 31.88 -3.59 8.78
N VAL A 8 31.93 -4.92 8.72
CA VAL A 8 32.00 -5.65 7.46
C VAL A 8 30.56 -5.94 7.07
N PRO A 9 30.05 -5.35 5.98
CA PRO A 9 28.69 -5.62 5.56
C PRO A 9 28.56 -7.10 5.20
N SER A 10 27.49 -7.71 5.67
CA SER A 10 27.13 -9.10 5.33
C SER A 10 26.66 -9.22 3.88
N VAL A 11 26.07 -8.15 3.37
CA VAL A 11 25.61 -8.02 1.98
C VAL A 11 25.98 -6.63 1.48
N SER A 12 26.55 -6.56 0.29
CA SER A 12 26.87 -5.31 -0.40
C SER A 12 26.31 -5.36 -1.83
N VAL A 13 25.47 -4.38 -2.18
CA VAL A 13 24.85 -4.29 -3.51
C VAL A 13 25.18 -2.95 -4.12
N THR A 14 25.68 -2.97 -5.35
CA THR A 14 25.91 -1.77 -6.16
C THR A 14 24.83 -1.64 -7.21
N TYR A 15 24.29 -0.45 -7.37
CA TYR A 15 23.18 -0.16 -8.29
C TYR A 15 23.63 0.73 -9.44
N THR A 16 22.95 0.57 -10.58
CA THR A 16 23.08 1.48 -11.73
C THR A 16 22.38 2.80 -11.43
N GLN A 17 23.02 3.92 -11.74
CA GLN A 17 22.54 5.28 -11.41
C GLN A 17 22.01 6.05 -12.65
N ASN A 18 21.38 5.39 -13.61
CA ASN A 18 20.94 6.00 -14.87
C ASN A 18 19.56 6.67 -14.82
N GLY A 19 18.86 6.60 -13.69
CA GLY A 19 17.53 7.17 -13.51
C GLY A 19 16.40 6.37 -14.16
N SER A 20 16.66 5.15 -14.66
CA SER A 20 15.67 4.35 -15.40
C SER A 20 14.49 3.93 -14.54
N SER A 21 14.68 3.59 -13.25
CA SER A 21 13.62 3.14 -12.36
C SER A 21 12.57 4.21 -12.02
N THR A 22 12.89 5.48 -12.28
CA THR A 22 11.96 6.61 -12.03
C THR A 22 11.56 7.35 -13.31
N ARG A 23 12.08 6.94 -14.48
CA ARG A 23 11.76 7.58 -15.75
C ARG A 23 10.34 7.21 -16.17
N PRO A 24 9.47 8.20 -16.40
CA PRO A 24 8.13 7.92 -16.90
C PRO A 24 8.16 7.53 -18.39
N ASN A 25 7.18 6.72 -18.78
CA ASN A 25 6.86 6.46 -20.20
C ASN A 25 6.00 7.60 -20.80
N GLU A 26 5.52 7.43 -22.02
CA GLU A 26 4.69 8.41 -22.73
C GLU A 26 3.35 8.71 -22.04
N LEU A 27 2.85 7.78 -21.22
CA LEU A 27 1.63 7.96 -20.42
C LEU A 27 1.93 8.54 -19.02
N GLY A 28 3.16 8.93 -18.75
CA GLY A 28 3.57 9.45 -17.44
C GLY A 28 3.74 8.39 -16.36
N MET A 29 3.80 7.11 -16.72
CA MET A 29 3.92 5.98 -15.80
C MET A 29 5.37 5.60 -15.59
N ARG A 30 5.80 5.47 -14.33
CA ARG A 30 7.08 4.85 -13.97
C ARG A 30 7.02 3.34 -14.23
N PRO A 31 8.16 2.61 -14.32
CA PRO A 31 8.17 1.19 -14.66
C PRO A 31 7.22 0.31 -13.82
N MET A 32 7.15 0.53 -12.50
CA MET A 32 6.23 -0.19 -11.64
C MET A 32 4.76 0.09 -12.00
N GLN A 33 4.44 1.35 -12.28
CA GLN A 33 3.08 1.77 -12.63
C GLN A 33 2.65 1.22 -13.99
N GLU A 34 3.53 1.23 -14.97
CA GLU A 34 3.33 0.64 -16.28
C GLU A 34 3.06 -0.87 -16.17
N LYS A 35 3.92 -1.60 -15.45
CA LYS A 35 3.76 -3.03 -15.19
C LYS A 35 2.43 -3.38 -14.52
N ALA A 36 1.98 -2.55 -13.58
CA ALA A 36 0.68 -2.73 -12.94
C ALA A 36 -0.48 -2.38 -13.88
N TYR A 37 -0.35 -1.32 -14.68
CA TYR A 37 -1.36 -0.88 -15.63
C TYR A 37 -1.57 -1.86 -16.79
N GLU A 38 -0.54 -2.60 -17.21
CA GLU A 38 -0.66 -3.68 -18.20
C GLU A 38 -1.67 -4.76 -17.76
N LYS A 39 -1.83 -4.95 -16.45
CA LYS A 39 -2.76 -5.90 -15.84
C LYS A 39 -4.12 -5.27 -15.43
N ARG A 40 -4.41 -4.06 -15.88
CA ARG A 40 -5.63 -3.32 -15.51
C ARG A 40 -6.94 -4.03 -15.85
N GLY A 41 -6.92 -4.95 -16.84
CA GLY A 41 -8.09 -5.73 -17.24
C GLY A 41 -8.51 -6.80 -16.22
N GLU A 42 -7.59 -7.23 -15.36
CA GLU A 42 -7.85 -8.30 -14.41
C GLU A 42 -8.91 -7.90 -13.38
N GLN A 43 -9.83 -8.80 -13.09
CA GLN A 43 -10.86 -8.58 -12.08
C GLN A 43 -10.27 -8.53 -10.67
N TYR A 44 -9.32 -9.43 -10.40
CA TYR A 44 -8.58 -9.50 -9.14
C TYR A 44 -7.11 -9.25 -9.41
N LEU A 45 -6.57 -8.15 -8.89
CA LEU A 45 -5.19 -7.74 -9.10
C LEU A 45 -4.49 -7.46 -7.77
N LEU A 46 -3.35 -8.10 -7.55
CA LEU A 46 -2.51 -7.88 -6.38
C LEU A 46 -1.18 -7.24 -6.78
N ILE A 47 -0.92 -6.03 -6.28
CA ILE A 47 0.30 -5.27 -6.55
C ILE A 47 1.21 -5.33 -5.31
N LYS A 48 2.30 -6.08 -5.43
CA LYS A 48 3.36 -6.21 -4.42
C LYS A 48 4.53 -5.34 -4.84
N SER A 49 4.69 -4.16 -4.21
CA SER A 49 5.79 -3.25 -4.56
C SER A 49 6.22 -2.41 -3.37
N PRO A 50 7.50 -2.03 -3.28
CA PRO A 50 8.05 -1.31 -2.13
C PRO A 50 7.35 0.01 -1.84
N PRO A 51 7.49 0.57 -0.62
CA PRO A 51 7.14 1.95 -0.34
C PRO A 51 7.77 2.93 -1.33
N ALA A 52 7.10 4.04 -1.59
CA ALA A 52 7.53 5.09 -2.53
C ALA A 52 7.68 4.65 -4.02
N SER A 53 7.28 3.44 -4.38
CA SER A 53 7.25 2.96 -5.78
C SER A 53 6.20 3.66 -6.65
N GLY A 54 5.21 4.33 -6.01
CA GLY A 54 4.13 5.04 -6.68
C GLY A 54 2.84 4.22 -6.83
N LYS A 55 2.55 3.31 -5.88
CA LYS A 55 1.35 2.45 -5.86
C LYS A 55 0.04 3.23 -6.00
N SER A 56 -0.13 4.30 -5.20
CA SER A 56 -1.37 5.10 -5.22
C SER A 56 -1.64 5.66 -6.63
N ARG A 57 -0.60 6.16 -7.30
CA ARG A 57 -0.73 6.67 -8.68
C ARG A 57 -0.99 5.54 -9.69
N ALA A 58 -0.40 4.35 -9.49
CA ALA A 58 -0.72 3.18 -10.32
C ALA A 58 -2.20 2.82 -10.20
N LEU A 59 -2.75 2.85 -8.99
CA LEU A 59 -4.17 2.61 -8.77
C LEU A 59 -5.06 3.66 -9.45
N MET A 60 -4.67 4.94 -9.46
CA MET A 60 -5.43 5.99 -10.16
C MET A 60 -5.55 5.68 -11.65
N PHE A 61 -4.45 5.30 -12.32
CA PHE A 61 -4.47 4.88 -13.72
C PHE A 61 -5.40 3.69 -13.96
N ILE A 62 -5.30 2.67 -13.12
CA ILE A 62 -6.12 1.45 -13.21
C ILE A 62 -7.59 1.76 -12.96
N ALA A 63 -7.90 2.54 -11.92
CA ALA A 63 -9.26 2.91 -11.56
C ALA A 63 -9.95 3.72 -12.66
N LEU A 64 -9.24 4.68 -13.27
CA LEU A 64 -9.77 5.44 -14.40
C LEU A 64 -10.10 4.52 -15.58
N ASP A 65 -9.22 3.59 -15.93
CA ASP A 65 -9.50 2.63 -17.00
C ASP A 65 -10.71 1.74 -16.68
N LYS A 66 -10.78 1.22 -15.46
CA LYS A 66 -11.93 0.39 -15.02
C LYS A 66 -13.24 1.17 -15.06
N LEU A 67 -13.23 2.42 -14.64
CA LEU A 67 -14.41 3.28 -14.64
C LEU A 67 -14.85 3.68 -16.06
N HIS A 68 -13.93 3.98 -16.96
CA HIS A 68 -14.26 4.53 -18.27
C HIS A 68 -14.34 3.48 -19.37
N ASN A 69 -13.54 2.41 -19.31
CA ASN A 69 -13.38 1.45 -20.39
C ASN A 69 -13.92 0.06 -20.06
N GLN A 70 -14.12 -0.26 -18.75
CA GLN A 70 -14.54 -1.60 -18.32
C GLN A 70 -15.94 -1.63 -17.72
N GLY A 71 -16.67 -0.52 -17.74
CA GLY A 71 -18.08 -0.45 -17.34
C GLY A 71 -18.33 -0.44 -15.84
N LEU A 72 -17.28 -0.35 -14.98
CA LEU A 72 -17.50 -0.24 -13.56
C LEU A 72 -18.14 1.10 -13.21
N ARG A 73 -19.12 1.06 -12.30
CA ARG A 73 -19.88 2.24 -11.94
C ARG A 73 -19.17 3.14 -10.94
N LYS A 74 -18.41 2.59 -10.00
CA LYS A 74 -17.77 3.32 -8.91
C LYS A 74 -16.41 2.69 -8.54
N ALA A 75 -15.54 3.50 -7.94
CA ALA A 75 -14.30 3.07 -7.32
C ALA A 75 -14.30 3.49 -5.84
N ILE A 76 -14.12 2.53 -4.95
CA ILE A 76 -14.00 2.72 -3.51
C ILE A 76 -12.58 2.37 -3.11
N ILE A 77 -11.83 3.36 -2.63
CA ILE A 77 -10.45 3.22 -2.17
C ILE A 77 -10.45 3.15 -0.65
N ALA A 78 -10.12 1.99 -0.12
CA ALA A 78 -9.98 1.75 1.31
C ALA A 78 -8.50 1.84 1.73
N VAL A 79 -8.19 2.76 2.66
CA VAL A 79 -6.85 2.99 3.19
C VAL A 79 -6.78 2.63 4.68
N PRO A 80 -5.62 2.24 5.24
CA PRO A 80 -5.55 1.86 6.65
C PRO A 80 -5.81 3.02 7.60
N GLU A 81 -5.34 4.22 7.25
CA GLU A 81 -5.40 5.41 8.11
C GLU A 81 -5.85 6.66 7.35
N LYS A 82 -6.44 7.61 8.10
CA LYS A 82 -6.91 8.90 7.54
C LYS A 82 -5.78 9.69 6.85
N SER A 83 -4.57 9.65 7.40
CA SER A 83 -3.38 10.32 6.86
C SER A 83 -3.04 9.92 5.43
N ILE A 84 -3.30 8.66 5.06
CA ILE A 84 -3.02 8.12 3.73
C ILE A 84 -4.06 8.56 2.70
N GLY A 85 -5.26 8.95 3.13
CA GLY A 85 -6.30 9.46 2.23
C GLY A 85 -5.87 10.66 1.38
N SER A 86 -4.91 11.46 1.85
CA SER A 86 -4.32 12.57 1.09
C SER A 86 -3.52 12.12 -0.14
N SER A 87 -3.02 10.89 -0.16
CA SER A 87 -2.30 10.31 -1.30
C SER A 87 -3.21 10.08 -2.52
N PHE A 88 -4.53 10.17 -2.33
CA PHE A 88 -5.54 10.03 -3.37
C PHE A 88 -6.26 11.35 -3.68
N ALA A 89 -5.64 12.48 -3.36
CA ALA A 89 -6.10 13.79 -3.81
C ALA A 89 -6.03 13.92 -5.34
N ASP A 90 -6.62 14.97 -5.86
CA ASP A 90 -6.64 15.27 -7.31
C ASP A 90 -5.23 15.24 -7.89
N GLU A 91 -5.08 14.53 -9.01
CA GLU A 91 -3.81 14.38 -9.72
C GLU A 91 -3.99 14.65 -11.21
N PRO A 92 -3.31 15.67 -11.77
CA PRO A 92 -3.44 16.04 -13.19
C PRO A 92 -2.60 15.13 -14.08
N LEU A 93 -3.04 13.88 -14.25
CA LEU A 93 -2.33 12.84 -15.00
C LEU A 93 -2.20 13.18 -16.48
N SER A 94 -3.14 13.93 -17.04
CA SER A 94 -3.12 14.36 -18.44
C SER A 94 -1.92 15.26 -18.77
N LYS A 95 -1.41 16.01 -17.82
CA LYS A 95 -0.17 16.79 -17.97
C LYS A 95 1.05 15.93 -18.28
N PHE A 96 0.98 14.64 -18.01
CA PHE A 96 2.06 13.69 -18.19
C PHE A 96 1.80 12.68 -19.31
N GLY A 97 0.74 12.89 -20.10
CA GLY A 97 0.41 12.08 -21.27
C GLY A 97 -0.72 11.07 -21.09
N PHE A 98 -1.30 10.95 -19.90
CA PHE A 98 -2.47 10.08 -19.71
C PHE A 98 -3.72 10.74 -20.29
N TRP A 99 -4.73 9.95 -20.64
CA TRP A 99 -5.92 10.42 -21.33
C TRP A 99 -7.00 11.05 -20.43
N ALA A 100 -6.85 10.97 -19.10
CA ALA A 100 -7.77 11.55 -18.11
C ALA A 100 -7.02 11.99 -16.87
N ASP A 101 -7.63 12.90 -16.09
CA ASP A 101 -7.17 13.30 -14.78
C ASP A 101 -7.88 12.50 -13.68
N TRP A 102 -7.17 12.25 -12.58
CA TRP A 102 -7.77 11.70 -11.37
C TRP A 102 -8.36 12.83 -10.53
N GLY A 103 -9.60 12.64 -10.07
CA GLY A 103 -10.26 13.61 -9.20
C GLY A 103 -11.17 12.90 -8.19
N VAL A 104 -11.19 13.45 -6.98
CA VAL A 104 -12.08 13.03 -5.90
C VAL A 104 -12.84 14.23 -5.38
N THR A 105 -14.15 14.25 -5.55
CA THR A 105 -14.99 15.31 -4.96
C THR A 105 -14.71 15.39 -3.46
N PRO A 106 -14.39 16.56 -2.87
CA PRO A 106 -13.92 16.68 -1.50
C PRO A 106 -14.82 16.03 -0.44
N LYS A 107 -16.14 16.05 -0.62
CA LYS A 107 -17.12 15.39 0.26
C LYS A 107 -16.99 13.87 0.28
N TRP A 108 -16.38 13.26 -0.76
CA TRP A 108 -16.19 11.83 -0.88
C TRP A 108 -14.78 11.35 -0.50
N ASN A 109 -13.90 12.26 -0.10
CA ASN A 109 -12.70 11.86 0.64
C ASN A 109 -13.03 11.85 2.14
N LEU A 110 -13.60 10.74 2.61
CA LEU A 110 -14.05 10.59 4.00
C LEU A 110 -12.89 10.54 5.00
N CYS A 111 -11.66 10.44 4.55
CA CYS A 111 -10.48 10.55 5.42
C CYS A 111 -10.29 11.98 5.89
N ASN A 112 -10.60 12.98 5.04
CA ASN A 112 -10.41 14.39 5.30
C ASN A 112 -11.73 15.11 5.66
N ALA A 113 -12.88 14.49 5.40
CA ALA A 113 -14.18 15.08 5.69
C ALA A 113 -14.37 15.24 7.20
N PRO A 114 -14.94 16.38 7.67
CA PRO A 114 -15.30 16.57 9.07
C PRO A 114 -16.43 15.60 9.46
N GLY A 115 -16.49 15.24 10.73
CA GLY A 115 -17.55 14.41 11.31
C GLY A 115 -17.03 13.13 11.97
N GLU A 116 -17.90 12.53 12.79
CA GLU A 116 -17.63 11.29 13.50
C GLU A 116 -17.77 10.06 12.57
N ASP A 117 -17.14 8.98 12.92
CA ASP A 117 -17.05 7.76 12.07
C ASP A 117 -18.43 7.14 11.77
N GLY A 118 -19.42 7.30 12.65
CA GLY A 118 -20.81 6.85 12.41
C GLY A 118 -21.51 7.55 11.25
N GLY A 119 -21.23 8.87 11.07
CA GLY A 119 -21.73 9.64 9.93
C GLY A 119 -21.09 9.22 8.61
N LYS A 120 -19.84 8.77 8.64
CA LYS A 120 -19.10 8.36 7.43
C LYS A 120 -19.66 7.11 6.78
N VAL A 121 -20.19 6.15 7.54
CA VAL A 121 -20.88 4.97 6.99
C VAL A 121 -22.14 5.39 6.21
N SER A 122 -22.93 6.33 6.72
CA SER A 122 -24.08 6.88 5.99
C SER A 122 -23.65 7.66 4.74
N SER A 123 -22.47 8.30 4.75
CA SER A 123 -21.90 8.95 3.57
C SER A 123 -21.54 7.94 2.48
N VAL A 124 -21.15 6.72 2.82
CA VAL A 124 -20.93 5.65 1.83
C VAL A 124 -22.22 5.31 1.07
N GLN A 125 -23.37 5.20 1.77
CA GLN A 125 -24.66 5.00 1.11
C GLN A 125 -24.98 6.16 0.17
N ALA A 126 -24.87 7.39 0.66
CA ALA A 126 -25.13 8.59 -0.15
C ALA A 126 -24.21 8.65 -1.38
N PHE A 127 -22.96 8.19 -1.27
CA PHE A 127 -22.06 8.05 -2.40
C PHE A 127 -22.55 6.99 -3.41
N LEU A 128 -22.95 5.81 -2.93
CA LEU A 128 -23.44 4.74 -3.79
C LEU A 128 -24.68 5.17 -4.60
N ASP A 129 -25.50 6.06 -4.04
CA ASP A 129 -26.71 6.60 -4.65
C ASP A 129 -26.44 7.85 -5.53
N SER A 130 -25.23 8.43 -5.49
CA SER A 130 -24.86 9.62 -6.25
C SER A 130 -24.35 9.30 -7.65
N ASP A 131 -24.13 10.34 -8.48
CA ASP A 131 -23.45 10.23 -9.79
C ASP A 131 -21.92 10.29 -9.70
N ASP A 132 -21.38 10.69 -8.53
CA ASP A 132 -19.93 10.72 -8.29
C ASP A 132 -19.33 9.31 -8.34
N ARG A 133 -18.13 9.16 -8.86
CA ARG A 133 -17.57 7.86 -9.21
C ARG A 133 -16.44 7.37 -8.30
N VAL A 134 -15.86 8.24 -7.47
CA VAL A 134 -14.70 7.90 -6.63
C VAL A 134 -14.96 8.27 -5.18
N LEU A 135 -14.74 7.29 -4.29
CA LEU A 135 -14.78 7.45 -2.84
C LEU A 135 -13.46 7.02 -2.23
N VAL A 136 -12.94 7.78 -1.27
CA VAL A 136 -11.80 7.39 -0.44
C VAL A 136 -12.27 7.30 1.01
N CYS A 137 -11.99 6.18 1.67
CA CYS A 137 -12.37 5.97 3.07
C CYS A 137 -11.33 5.09 3.80
N THR A 138 -11.44 4.99 5.11
CA THR A 138 -10.59 4.05 5.88
C THR A 138 -11.10 2.62 5.78
N HIS A 139 -10.21 1.62 6.00
CA HIS A 139 -10.59 0.21 6.14
C HIS A 139 -11.75 0.01 7.12
N ALA A 140 -11.73 0.74 8.25
CA ALA A 140 -12.80 0.68 9.25
C ALA A 140 -14.13 1.18 8.68
N THR A 141 -14.15 2.33 8.00
CA THR A 141 -15.37 2.87 7.38
C THR A 141 -15.92 1.91 6.32
N PHE A 142 -15.05 1.38 5.45
CA PHE A 142 -15.44 0.41 4.42
C PHE A 142 -16.03 -0.85 5.04
N ARG A 143 -15.36 -1.43 6.05
CA ARG A 143 -15.84 -2.61 6.76
C ARG A 143 -17.25 -2.40 7.33
N PHE A 144 -17.47 -1.30 8.06
CA PHE A 144 -18.80 -0.99 8.62
C PHE A 144 -19.86 -0.72 7.54
N ALA A 145 -19.47 -0.18 6.40
CA ALA A 145 -20.39 0.00 5.28
C ALA A 145 -20.82 -1.35 4.70
N VAL A 146 -19.90 -2.30 4.54
CA VAL A 146 -20.22 -3.65 4.08
C VAL A 146 -21.05 -4.41 5.11
N ASP A 147 -20.73 -4.31 6.42
CA ASP A 147 -21.55 -4.87 7.49
C ASP A 147 -23.00 -4.37 7.44
N ARG A 148 -23.20 -3.11 7.06
CA ARG A 148 -24.52 -2.47 7.07
C ARG A 148 -25.31 -2.66 5.79
N PHE A 149 -24.67 -2.64 4.63
CA PHE A 149 -25.34 -2.61 3.32
C PHE A 149 -25.24 -3.91 2.54
N GLY A 150 -24.43 -4.87 3.01
CA GLY A 150 -24.11 -6.10 2.31
C GLY A 150 -23.11 -5.90 1.17
N VAL A 151 -22.53 -7.00 0.69
CA VAL A 151 -21.58 -6.98 -0.44
C VAL A 151 -22.25 -6.66 -1.76
N GLU A 152 -23.53 -6.97 -1.90
CA GLU A 152 -24.34 -6.71 -3.10
C GLU A 152 -24.51 -5.23 -3.41
N ALA A 153 -24.45 -4.35 -2.43
CA ALA A 153 -24.48 -2.91 -2.63
C ALA A 153 -23.30 -2.39 -3.47
N PHE A 154 -22.22 -3.18 -3.54
CA PHE A 154 -20.98 -2.86 -4.21
C PHE A 154 -20.77 -3.63 -5.52
N ASP A 155 -21.83 -4.26 -6.07
CA ASP A 155 -21.76 -4.88 -7.39
C ASP A 155 -21.36 -3.86 -8.46
N ASP A 156 -20.57 -4.30 -9.44
CA ASP A 156 -20.02 -3.49 -10.51
C ASP A 156 -19.15 -2.31 -10.02
N CYS A 157 -18.58 -2.45 -8.82
CA CYS A 157 -17.63 -1.48 -8.26
C CYS A 157 -16.20 -2.03 -8.29
N LEU A 158 -15.24 -1.10 -8.36
CA LEU A 158 -13.85 -1.37 -7.99
C LEU A 158 -13.70 -1.20 -6.47
N ILE A 159 -13.25 -2.25 -5.80
CA ILE A 159 -12.81 -2.22 -4.41
C ILE A 159 -11.30 -2.21 -4.40
N ALA A 160 -10.69 -1.09 -4.06
CA ALA A 160 -9.25 -0.96 -3.97
C ALA A 160 -8.82 -0.91 -2.50
N VAL A 161 -7.92 -1.81 -2.10
CA VAL A 161 -7.43 -1.91 -0.73
C VAL A 161 -5.95 -1.61 -0.68
N ASP A 162 -5.60 -0.47 -0.09
CA ASP A 162 -4.20 -0.08 0.14
C ASP A 162 -3.68 -0.71 1.43
N GLU A 163 -2.37 -0.96 1.49
CA GLU A 163 -1.69 -1.68 2.57
C GLU A 163 -2.40 -3.00 2.93
N PHE A 164 -2.60 -3.81 1.92
CA PHE A 164 -3.39 -5.05 1.96
C PHE A 164 -2.90 -6.07 2.99
N HIS A 165 -1.65 -5.99 3.44
CA HIS A 165 -1.12 -6.83 4.52
C HIS A 165 -1.81 -6.60 5.89
N HIS A 166 -2.58 -5.53 6.06
CA HIS A 166 -3.46 -5.36 7.22
C HIS A 166 -4.73 -6.21 7.19
N VAL A 167 -5.02 -6.83 6.06
CA VAL A 167 -6.09 -7.82 5.93
C VAL A 167 -5.59 -9.17 6.45
N SER A 168 -6.45 -9.99 6.99
CA SER A 168 -6.14 -11.33 7.45
C SER A 168 -7.19 -12.33 6.99
N ALA A 169 -6.75 -13.51 6.60
CA ALA A 169 -7.64 -14.64 6.29
C ALA A 169 -8.26 -15.27 7.56
N ASN A 170 -7.84 -14.85 8.76
CA ASN A 170 -8.46 -15.31 10.00
C ASN A 170 -9.97 -14.99 10.00
N PRO A 171 -10.85 -15.95 10.32
CA PRO A 171 -12.31 -15.73 10.39
C PRO A 171 -12.73 -14.59 11.33
N ASP A 172 -11.91 -14.25 12.32
CA ASP A 172 -12.14 -13.13 13.22
C ASP A 172 -11.83 -11.76 12.56
N SER A 173 -11.13 -11.76 11.41
CA SER A 173 -10.87 -10.56 10.62
C SER A 173 -12.06 -10.22 9.73
N LYS A 174 -12.89 -9.30 10.16
CA LYS A 174 -14.07 -8.88 9.39
C LYS A 174 -13.75 -8.39 7.98
N LEU A 175 -12.65 -7.67 7.79
CA LEU A 175 -12.27 -7.20 6.45
C LEU A 175 -11.87 -8.36 5.54
N GLY A 176 -11.15 -9.37 6.06
CA GLY A 176 -10.83 -10.60 5.34
C GLY A 176 -12.08 -11.35 4.93
N THR A 177 -13.03 -11.52 5.86
CA THR A 177 -14.32 -12.16 5.61
C THR A 177 -15.12 -11.45 4.51
N HIS A 178 -15.13 -10.10 4.52
CA HIS A 178 -15.80 -9.33 3.47
C HIS A 178 -15.15 -9.51 2.11
N LEU A 179 -13.82 -9.51 2.05
CA LEU A 179 -13.10 -9.74 0.79
C LEU A 179 -13.37 -11.13 0.23
N ALA A 180 -13.37 -12.17 1.07
CA ALA A 180 -13.78 -13.51 0.66
C ALA A 180 -15.21 -13.53 0.11
N ALA A 181 -16.14 -12.79 0.73
CA ALA A 181 -17.51 -12.66 0.24
C ALA A 181 -17.61 -11.92 -1.10
N PHE A 182 -16.83 -10.87 -1.34
CA PHE A 182 -16.72 -10.21 -2.66
C PHE A 182 -16.19 -11.16 -3.72
N ILE A 183 -15.14 -11.92 -3.40
CA ILE A 183 -14.54 -12.90 -4.30
C ILE A 183 -15.52 -14.05 -4.61
N ALA A 184 -16.24 -14.54 -3.61
CA ALA A 184 -17.25 -15.58 -3.79
C ALA A 184 -18.46 -15.11 -4.62
N ARG A 185 -18.86 -13.84 -4.47
CA ARG A 185 -19.95 -13.23 -5.24
C ARG A 185 -19.58 -12.95 -6.69
N ASP A 186 -18.32 -12.68 -6.99
CA ASP A 186 -17.76 -12.49 -8.33
C ASP A 186 -18.44 -11.36 -9.16
N LYS A 187 -18.84 -10.26 -8.50
CA LYS A 187 -19.53 -9.11 -9.09
C LYS A 187 -18.79 -7.79 -8.93
N ALA A 188 -17.71 -7.76 -8.17
CA ALA A 188 -16.86 -6.60 -7.98
C ALA A 188 -15.45 -6.88 -8.50
N HIS A 189 -14.72 -5.83 -8.89
CA HIS A 189 -13.29 -5.93 -9.13
C HIS A 189 -12.54 -5.59 -7.85
N VAL A 190 -11.45 -6.31 -7.57
CA VAL A 190 -10.62 -6.03 -6.40
C VAL A 190 -9.18 -5.74 -6.84
N VAL A 191 -8.67 -4.58 -6.46
CA VAL A 191 -7.25 -4.23 -6.62
C VAL A 191 -6.65 -4.06 -5.23
N ALA A 192 -5.76 -4.98 -4.87
CA ALA A 192 -5.06 -4.98 -3.61
C ALA A 192 -3.62 -4.48 -3.80
N MET A 193 -3.15 -3.62 -2.90
CA MET A 193 -1.78 -3.08 -2.96
C MET A 193 -1.08 -3.23 -1.62
N THR A 194 0.19 -3.62 -1.65
CA THR A 194 0.98 -3.73 -0.42
C THR A 194 2.46 -3.47 -0.65
N GLY A 195 3.11 -2.87 0.35
CA GLY A 195 4.57 -2.74 0.41
C GLY A 195 5.25 -4.03 0.87
N SER A 196 4.55 -4.83 1.67
CA SER A 196 5.00 -6.12 2.16
C SER A 196 3.80 -7.06 2.24
N TYR A 197 3.85 -8.17 1.51
CA TYR A 197 2.81 -9.20 1.59
C TYR A 197 3.02 -10.15 2.78
N PHE A 198 4.07 -9.91 3.55
CA PHE A 198 4.39 -10.68 4.74
C PHE A 198 3.99 -9.88 5.99
N ARG A 199 3.11 -10.45 6.81
CA ARG A 199 2.60 -9.81 8.02
C ARG A 199 3.55 -9.88 9.22
N GLY A 200 4.46 -10.84 9.22
CA GLY A 200 5.34 -11.10 10.36
C GLY A 200 4.72 -11.99 11.45
N ASP A 201 3.45 -12.37 11.30
CA ASP A 201 2.77 -13.39 12.10
C ASP A 201 2.51 -14.66 11.25
N ALA A 202 1.93 -15.69 11.86
CA ALA A 202 1.65 -16.94 11.18
C ALA A 202 0.35 -16.92 10.35
N GLU A 203 -0.34 -15.77 10.28
CA GLU A 203 -1.61 -15.66 9.60
C GLU A 203 -1.42 -15.32 8.12
N ALA A 204 -2.13 -16.02 7.25
CA ALA A 204 -2.20 -15.70 5.84
C ALA A 204 -3.01 -14.41 5.61
N VAL A 205 -2.68 -13.65 4.56
CA VAL A 205 -3.44 -12.46 4.14
C VAL A 205 -4.74 -12.89 3.45
N LEU A 206 -4.67 -13.88 2.58
CA LEU A 206 -5.82 -14.53 1.93
C LEU A 206 -5.70 -16.05 2.09
N MET A 207 -6.84 -16.73 2.01
CA MET A 207 -6.83 -18.19 1.83
C MET A 207 -6.23 -18.54 0.46
N PRO A 208 -5.52 -19.68 0.33
CA PRO A 208 -4.83 -20.04 -0.91
C PRO A 208 -5.75 -20.09 -2.14
N GLU A 209 -6.99 -20.54 -1.98
CA GLU A 209 -7.98 -20.59 -3.04
C GLU A 209 -8.44 -19.21 -3.52
N ASP A 210 -8.49 -18.22 -2.63
CA ASP A 210 -8.81 -16.84 -2.98
C ASP A 210 -7.59 -16.12 -3.56
N GLU A 211 -6.39 -16.37 -3.02
CA GLU A 211 -5.15 -15.80 -3.56
C GLU A 211 -4.89 -16.29 -4.99
N ALA A 212 -5.23 -17.54 -5.30
CA ALA A 212 -5.08 -18.11 -6.64
C ALA A 212 -5.92 -17.41 -7.73
N LYS A 213 -6.94 -16.64 -7.34
CA LYS A 213 -7.75 -15.84 -8.28
C LYS A 213 -7.09 -14.53 -8.67
N PHE A 214 -6.11 -14.06 -7.89
CA PHE A 214 -5.44 -12.80 -8.15
C PHE A 214 -4.31 -12.95 -9.17
N GLU A 215 -4.34 -12.14 -10.22
CA GLU A 215 -3.14 -11.85 -10.98
C GLU A 215 -2.20 -11.00 -10.13
N THR A 216 -0.95 -11.42 -9.99
CA THR A 216 0.02 -10.75 -9.11
C THR A 216 1.07 -10.00 -9.91
N VAL A 217 1.19 -8.71 -9.64
CA VAL A 217 2.29 -7.88 -10.12
C VAL A 217 3.29 -7.68 -8.98
N THR A 218 4.49 -8.21 -9.15
CA THR A 218 5.59 -8.02 -8.21
C THR A 218 6.61 -7.04 -8.78
N TYR A 219 6.94 -6.02 -8.00
CA TYR A 219 8.04 -5.09 -8.27
C TYR A 219 8.94 -5.04 -7.03
N THR A 220 10.19 -5.42 -7.20
CA THR A 220 11.11 -5.66 -6.09
C THR A 220 11.85 -4.39 -5.65
N TYR A 221 12.41 -4.39 -4.43
CA TYR A 221 13.36 -3.35 -4.02
C TYR A 221 14.55 -3.25 -4.96
N TYR A 222 15.02 -4.39 -5.50
CA TYR A 222 16.11 -4.38 -6.46
C TYR A 222 15.72 -3.63 -7.73
N GLU A 223 14.55 -3.90 -8.30
CA GLU A 223 14.05 -3.18 -9.50
C GLU A 223 13.87 -1.69 -9.23
N GLN A 224 13.39 -1.31 -8.04
CA GLN A 224 13.22 0.10 -7.66
C GLN A 224 14.54 0.83 -7.49
N LEU A 225 15.52 0.21 -6.83
CA LEU A 225 16.79 0.83 -6.48
C LEU A 225 17.80 0.75 -7.64
N ASN A 226 17.72 -0.30 -8.46
CA ASN A 226 18.53 -0.41 -9.66
C ASN A 226 18.08 0.61 -10.70
N GLY A 227 18.99 1.52 -11.05
CA GLY A 227 18.66 2.67 -11.89
C GLY A 227 18.14 3.89 -11.13
N TYR A 228 18.04 3.84 -9.80
CA TYR A 228 17.71 5.03 -9.02
C TYR A 228 18.88 6.02 -9.00
N ARG A 229 18.61 7.26 -9.39
CA ARG A 229 19.66 8.26 -9.68
C ARG A 229 20.58 8.56 -8.49
N TYR A 230 20.08 8.47 -7.27
CA TYR A 230 20.77 8.95 -6.08
C TYR A 230 21.31 7.84 -5.18
N LEU A 231 21.01 6.57 -5.46
CA LEU A 231 21.52 5.44 -4.68
C LEU A 231 22.57 4.68 -5.47
N LYS A 232 23.81 4.70 -4.98
CA LYS A 232 24.94 4.00 -5.61
C LYS A 232 25.17 2.62 -5.01
N LYS A 233 25.08 2.51 -3.70
CA LYS A 233 25.46 1.32 -2.95
C LYS A 233 24.56 1.15 -1.74
N LEU A 234 24.23 -0.08 -1.42
CA LEU A 234 23.58 -0.48 -0.18
C LEU A 234 24.42 -1.56 0.49
N ASP A 235 24.85 -1.29 1.71
CA ASP A 235 25.54 -2.24 2.57
C ASP A 235 24.59 -2.63 3.70
N ILE A 236 24.40 -3.93 3.92
CA ILE A 236 23.58 -4.47 4.99
C ILE A 236 24.50 -5.24 5.93
N GLY A 237 24.54 -4.81 7.19
CA GLY A 237 25.25 -5.50 8.27
C GLY A 237 24.28 -6.04 9.31
N TYR A 238 24.65 -7.14 9.95
CA TYR A 238 23.95 -7.69 11.11
C TYR A 238 24.82 -7.54 12.33
N TYR A 239 24.24 -7.05 13.40
CA TYR A 239 24.90 -6.95 14.71
C TYR A 239 24.15 -7.76 15.73
N PHE A 240 24.86 -8.66 16.40
CA PHE A 240 24.31 -9.49 17.45
C PHE A 240 24.75 -8.95 18.81
N TYR A 241 23.80 -8.75 19.69
CA TYR A 241 24.07 -8.27 21.05
C TYR A 241 23.56 -9.26 22.08
N SER A 242 24.22 -9.31 23.23
CA SER A 242 23.86 -10.20 24.35
C SER A 242 23.46 -9.46 25.61
N GLY A 243 23.61 -8.14 25.60
CA GLY A 243 23.30 -7.25 26.72
C GLY A 243 22.05 -6.40 26.50
N SER A 244 22.05 -5.20 27.04
CA SER A 244 21.01 -4.20 26.77
C SER A 244 21.16 -3.65 25.33
N TYR A 245 20.04 -3.58 24.60
CA TYR A 245 20.04 -2.99 23.27
C TYR A 245 20.60 -1.56 23.26
N ALA A 246 20.24 -0.74 24.26
CA ALA A 246 20.71 0.64 24.34
C ALA A 246 22.22 0.73 24.49
N ASP A 247 22.79 -0.10 25.38
CA ASP A 247 24.25 -0.06 25.66
C ASP A 247 25.06 -0.59 24.47
N ASP A 248 24.54 -1.55 23.76
CA ASP A 248 25.24 -2.17 22.63
C ASP A 248 25.09 -1.38 21.33
N ILE A 249 23.95 -0.75 21.07
CA ILE A 249 23.78 0.10 19.87
C ILE A 249 24.69 1.32 19.92
N LEU A 250 24.90 1.90 21.10
CA LEU A 250 25.80 3.05 21.26
C LEU A 250 27.26 2.73 20.89
N LYS A 251 27.65 1.46 20.95
CA LYS A 251 29.02 1.03 20.56
C LYS A 251 29.23 0.95 19.06
N VAL A 252 28.16 0.87 18.28
CA VAL A 252 28.22 0.74 16.81
C VAL A 252 27.84 2.01 16.07
N LEU A 253 27.28 3.01 16.76
CA LEU A 253 26.95 4.31 16.17
C LEU A 253 28.21 5.16 15.97
N ASP A 254 28.39 5.68 14.77
CA ASP A 254 29.38 6.72 14.50
C ASP A 254 28.70 8.10 14.59
N PRO A 255 29.10 8.96 15.56
CA PRO A 255 28.50 10.28 15.73
C PRO A 255 28.78 11.23 14.55
N ASN A 256 29.73 10.89 13.67
CA ASN A 256 30.04 11.67 12.47
C ASN A 256 29.20 11.29 11.26
N GLU A 257 28.42 10.21 11.33
CA GLU A 257 27.55 9.76 10.26
C GLU A 257 26.08 10.13 10.50
N LYS A 258 25.35 10.39 9.43
CA LYS A 258 23.89 10.59 9.51
C LYS A 258 23.22 9.25 9.81
N THR A 259 22.67 9.13 10.99
CA THR A 259 22.10 7.89 11.50
C THR A 259 20.62 8.07 11.84
N ILE A 260 19.79 7.08 11.49
CA ILE A 260 18.42 6.94 11.96
C ILE A 260 18.36 5.69 12.82
N VAL A 261 18.01 5.85 14.08
CA VAL A 261 17.85 4.74 15.03
C VAL A 261 16.36 4.45 15.19
N HIS A 262 15.94 3.23 14.85
CA HIS A 262 14.60 2.75 15.13
C HIS A 262 14.55 2.16 16.54
N ILE A 263 13.69 2.73 17.37
CA ILE A 263 13.48 2.26 18.75
C ILE A 263 12.16 1.47 18.75
N PRO A 264 12.17 0.21 19.23
CA PRO A 264 10.96 -0.59 19.36
C PRO A 264 9.90 0.10 20.24
N SER A 265 8.62 -0.25 20.00
CA SER A 265 7.50 0.26 20.80
C SER A 265 7.73 0.07 22.30
N VAL A 266 7.28 1.02 23.13
CA VAL A 266 7.37 0.94 24.60
C VAL A 266 6.77 -0.34 25.20
N ASN A 267 5.82 -0.97 24.49
CA ASN A 267 5.19 -2.22 24.90
C ASN A 267 5.96 -3.47 24.45
N SER A 268 7.03 -3.31 23.67
CA SER A 268 7.89 -4.44 23.27
C SER A 268 8.85 -4.77 24.43
N ARG A 269 9.17 -6.06 24.59
CA ARG A 269 10.17 -6.51 25.58
C ARG A 269 11.56 -5.92 25.33
N GLU A 270 11.82 -5.51 24.12
CA GLU A 270 13.09 -4.92 23.64
C GLU A 270 13.10 -3.40 23.71
N SER A 271 11.98 -2.79 24.17
CA SER A 271 11.91 -1.33 24.25
C SER A 271 12.86 -0.78 25.31
N THR A 272 13.68 0.16 24.89
CA THR A 272 14.61 0.91 25.74
C THR A 272 14.34 2.41 25.65
N LYS A 273 13.12 2.79 25.28
CA LYS A 273 12.73 4.17 25.00
C LYS A 273 12.97 5.11 26.19
N ASP A 274 12.88 4.56 27.40
CA ASP A 274 13.16 5.31 28.64
C ASP A 274 14.65 5.37 28.99
N LYS A 275 15.53 4.71 28.21
CA LYS A 275 16.97 4.59 28.45
C LYS A 275 17.84 5.25 27.37
N ILE A 276 17.22 5.72 26.30
CA ILE A 276 17.83 6.46 25.20
C ILE A 276 17.28 7.89 25.20
#